data_a06c7b3a608d64e3b41070b3c8286f1a
#
_entry.id   a06c7b3a608d64e3b41070b3c8286f1a
#
_cell.length_a   1.000
_cell.length_b   1.000
_cell.length_c   1.000
_cell.angle_alpha   90.00
_cell.angle_beta   90.00
_cell.angle_gamma   90.00
#
_symmetry.space_group_name_H-M   'P 1'
#
loop_
_entity.id
_entity.type
_entity.pdbx_description
1 polymer ?
#
loop_
_entity_poly.entity_id
_entity_poly.type
_entity_poly.pdbx_seq_one_letter_code
_entity_poly.pdbx_strand_id
1 'polypeptide(L)'
;MIEFPKKMRKVFKDEAQQASFEKNGYVVVPYYSEAEIAELLKLYEQLHPVEEQGFFPSTFSKDKHYRQAADHEIRRIGNRSIKKYLTDHQVVCGSFIVKYPGPESVMKVHQDMTLVDESEFTGINIWCPLVDLTETNGVLYVLKGSHRLMPTYRGSTIPGIYDDVQETIIDFMKPLYLKAGEAVIFDQSIIHYSPPNLSEDIRIVTNTYFTHQDARFQTAYYDQESHRGQVELFTQDETFMTDFEQFGLNIYDRPQIGQSRGLFDYNFPKLTVADLERVYGKPKKHRPVAPRKVPAIFKDTEHQALFDRQGYITLPFLSEKQITELDQFFDETHPQLPESGFVSDSYSGDFGLKKKASDKIVSVFQSSYERYFQNYTPFGGSYLYKIPSKNSDLVLHQDWTIVDEEQYVALNVWVPLCDIHAENGPLMVLPGSHYPSFPVLRAPTLPFFFTGNEEVIMKHLVPLHVKAGEAVILNQSLVHYSPPNRSVHIRKAITAGVKTKGAPMIFYFFDQKKGTAEVETFAQEDDFLIRFDNFFEDIFKRPKTGKSLGSKPCKVPQLEAPALEQTVQSMLFRAGYASEAPEEAAQEKPSTSQASEERSFWETYTPRNIMKEVHYRLFKKR
;
A
#
# COMPACT_ATOMS: atom_id res chain seq x y z
N MET A 1 -9.90 5.13 32.03
CA MET A 1 -10.21 6.03 30.90
C MET A 1 -11.10 7.12 31.46
N ILE A 2 -10.64 8.34 31.51
CA ILE A 2 -11.54 9.46 31.81
C ILE A 2 -12.08 9.84 30.44
N GLU A 3 -13.21 9.22 30.03
CA GLU A 3 -14.03 9.76 28.96
C GLU A 3 -14.62 11.06 29.49
N PHE A 4 -14.07 12.16 29.05
CA PHE A 4 -14.78 13.42 29.21
C PHE A 4 -15.89 13.43 28.15
N PRO A 5 -17.17 13.42 28.51
CA PRO A 5 -18.23 13.64 27.55
C PRO A 5 -18.07 15.07 27.03
N LYS A 6 -17.42 15.25 25.88
CA LYS A 6 -17.42 16.50 25.16
C LYS A 6 -18.88 16.75 24.78
N LYS A 7 -19.53 17.74 25.39
CA LYS A 7 -20.92 18.10 25.07
C LYS A 7 -20.88 18.87 23.74
N MET A 8 -20.71 18.12 22.65
CA MET A 8 -20.59 18.70 21.32
C MET A 8 -21.93 19.23 20.84
N ARG A 9 -21.98 20.47 20.36
CA ARG A 9 -23.09 20.92 19.52
C ARG A 9 -23.13 20.09 18.25
N LYS A 10 -24.31 19.86 17.71
CA LYS A 10 -24.50 19.11 16.47
C LYS A 10 -23.70 19.74 15.33
N VAL A 11 -22.93 18.94 14.64
CA VAL A 11 -22.05 19.34 13.52
C VAL A 11 -22.70 18.98 12.18
N PHE A 12 -23.10 17.73 12.02
CA PHE A 12 -23.64 17.20 10.78
C PHE A 12 -25.18 17.26 10.73
N LYS A 13 -25.72 17.50 9.54
CA LYS A 13 -27.16 17.41 9.27
C LYS A 13 -27.67 15.98 9.36
N ASP A 14 -26.89 15.04 8.83
CA ASP A 14 -27.19 13.61 8.84
C ASP A 14 -26.82 12.98 10.18
N GLU A 15 -27.75 12.21 10.76
CA GLU A 15 -27.58 11.61 12.09
C GLU A 15 -26.54 10.48 12.11
N ALA A 16 -26.40 9.73 11.02
CA ALA A 16 -25.41 8.66 10.93
C ALA A 16 -24.00 9.24 10.83
N GLN A 17 -23.82 10.34 10.06
CA GLN A 17 -22.57 11.07 9.99
C GLN A 17 -22.23 11.70 11.35
N GLN A 18 -23.21 12.29 12.04
CA GLN A 18 -23.01 12.83 13.39
C GLN A 18 -22.54 11.75 14.37
N ALA A 19 -23.21 10.60 14.41
CA ALA A 19 -22.84 9.48 15.28
C ALA A 19 -21.45 8.92 14.94
N SER A 20 -21.11 8.83 13.64
CA SER A 20 -19.78 8.41 13.19
C SER A 20 -18.70 9.41 13.61
N PHE A 21 -18.96 10.71 13.47
CA PHE A 21 -18.05 11.77 13.88
C PHE A 21 -17.80 11.77 15.39
N GLU A 22 -18.85 11.67 16.21
CA GLU A 22 -18.74 11.59 17.67
C GLU A 22 -17.94 10.35 18.11
N LYS A 23 -18.12 9.22 17.45
CA LYS A 23 -17.43 7.97 17.75
C LYS A 23 -15.98 7.97 17.28
N ASN A 24 -15.74 8.41 16.05
CA ASN A 24 -14.46 8.20 15.35
C ASN A 24 -13.59 9.45 15.32
N GLY A 25 -14.18 10.66 15.47
CA GLY A 25 -13.53 11.96 15.31
C GLY A 25 -13.44 12.42 13.86
N TYR A 26 -13.95 11.65 12.90
CA TYR A 26 -13.96 12.02 11.49
C TYR A 26 -15.06 11.31 10.69
N VAL A 27 -15.38 11.90 9.53
CA VAL A 27 -16.27 11.33 8.50
C VAL A 27 -15.64 11.59 7.13
N VAL A 28 -15.73 10.63 6.21
CA VAL A 28 -15.32 10.79 4.80
C VAL A 28 -16.57 11.01 3.96
N VAL A 29 -16.53 12.03 3.08
CA VAL A 29 -17.67 12.38 2.21
C VAL A 29 -17.20 12.79 0.81
N PRO A 30 -17.98 12.58 -0.26
CA PRO A 30 -17.77 13.24 -1.54
C PRO A 30 -17.91 14.76 -1.36
N TYR A 31 -16.89 15.54 -1.72
CA TYR A 31 -16.85 16.96 -1.39
C TYR A 31 -16.76 17.87 -2.60
N TYR A 32 -15.78 17.68 -3.47
CA TYR A 32 -15.64 18.43 -4.72
C TYR A 32 -16.06 17.60 -5.93
N SER A 33 -16.71 18.23 -6.89
CA SER A 33 -16.91 17.70 -8.24
C SER A 33 -15.62 17.80 -9.06
N GLU A 34 -15.53 17.06 -10.16
CA GLU A 34 -14.41 17.16 -11.11
C GLU A 34 -14.18 18.60 -11.61
N ALA A 35 -15.26 19.36 -11.85
CA ALA A 35 -15.18 20.75 -12.26
C ALA A 35 -14.59 21.66 -11.18
N GLU A 36 -14.93 21.44 -9.90
CA GLU A 36 -14.38 22.19 -8.77
C GLU A 36 -12.91 21.82 -8.52
N ILE A 37 -12.54 20.56 -8.71
CA ILE A 37 -11.14 20.11 -8.65
C ILE A 37 -10.33 20.82 -9.74
N ALA A 38 -10.82 20.84 -10.98
CA ALA A 38 -10.14 21.54 -12.09
C ALA A 38 -10.02 23.05 -11.83
N GLU A 39 -11.06 23.69 -11.25
CA GLU A 39 -11.04 25.11 -10.86
C GLU A 39 -9.93 25.36 -9.79
N LEU A 40 -9.83 24.49 -8.78
CA LEU A 40 -8.83 24.60 -7.70
C LEU A 40 -7.40 24.32 -8.19
N LEU A 41 -7.19 23.35 -9.05
CA LEU A 41 -5.87 23.07 -9.63
C LEU A 41 -5.40 24.24 -10.51
N LYS A 42 -6.28 24.80 -11.33
CA LYS A 42 -5.98 26.01 -12.11
C LYS A 42 -5.63 27.20 -11.23
N LEU A 43 -6.38 27.39 -10.13
CA LEU A 43 -6.08 28.45 -9.15
C LEU A 43 -4.70 28.23 -8.53
N TYR A 44 -4.37 26.99 -8.15
CA TYR A 44 -3.06 26.63 -7.62
C TYR A 44 -1.94 26.99 -8.60
N GLU A 45 -2.06 26.58 -9.88
CA GLU A 45 -1.08 26.92 -10.93
C GLU A 45 -0.87 28.42 -11.12
N GLN A 46 -1.94 29.22 -10.96
CA GLN A 46 -1.88 30.67 -11.12
C GLN A 46 -1.26 31.41 -9.95
N LEU A 47 -1.44 30.91 -8.75
CA LEU A 47 -1.06 31.62 -7.52
C LEU A 47 0.22 31.09 -6.88
N HIS A 48 0.51 29.80 -7.07
CA HIS A 48 1.55 29.13 -6.29
C HIS A 48 2.95 29.50 -6.77
N PRO A 49 3.87 29.93 -5.88
CA PRO A 49 5.24 30.23 -6.25
C PRO A 49 6.03 28.98 -6.63
N VAL A 50 6.87 29.08 -7.66
CA VAL A 50 7.51 27.94 -8.35
C VAL A 50 8.69 27.32 -7.59
N GLU A 51 9.15 27.88 -6.48
CA GLU A 51 10.43 27.51 -5.83
C GLU A 51 10.30 26.88 -4.43
N GLU A 52 9.11 26.38 -4.05
CA GLU A 52 8.94 25.77 -2.73
C GLU A 52 9.31 24.27 -2.75
N GLN A 53 9.70 23.74 -1.60
CA GLN A 53 10.11 22.34 -1.42
C GLN A 53 9.52 21.75 -0.15
N GLY A 54 9.52 20.43 -0.03
CA GLY A 54 9.10 19.72 1.16
C GLY A 54 7.60 19.81 1.44
N PHE A 55 7.22 20.16 2.67
CA PHE A 55 5.84 20.37 3.11
C PHE A 55 5.54 21.87 3.15
N PHE A 56 4.59 22.32 2.33
CA PHE A 56 4.27 23.74 2.20
C PHE A 56 2.77 24.02 2.25
N PRO A 57 2.23 24.49 3.37
CA PRO A 57 0.90 25.13 3.43
C PRO A 57 0.94 26.55 2.86
N SER A 58 -0.06 26.96 2.08
CA SER A 58 -0.13 28.33 1.56
C SER A 58 -0.15 29.41 2.65
N THR A 59 -0.60 29.07 3.86
CA THR A 59 -0.55 29.93 5.05
C THR A 59 0.87 30.24 5.54
N PHE A 60 1.88 29.45 5.12
CA PHE A 60 3.29 29.69 5.48
C PHE A 60 4.00 30.64 4.50
N SER A 61 3.35 30.99 3.40
CA SER A 61 3.91 31.95 2.46
C SER A 61 4.19 33.29 3.13
N LYS A 62 5.31 33.90 2.79
CA LYS A 62 5.65 35.28 3.19
C LYS A 62 4.80 36.32 2.44
N ASP A 63 4.27 35.94 1.29
CA ASP A 63 3.38 36.78 0.50
C ASP A 63 1.95 36.78 1.06
N LYS A 64 1.60 37.87 1.76
CA LYS A 64 0.26 38.06 2.32
C LYS A 64 -0.83 38.06 1.24
N HIS A 65 -0.54 38.62 0.05
CA HIS A 65 -1.52 38.64 -1.04
C HIS A 65 -1.84 37.21 -1.52
N TYR A 66 -0.82 36.37 -1.68
CA TYR A 66 -1.03 34.96 -2.00
C TYR A 66 -1.85 34.23 -0.94
N ARG A 67 -1.52 34.41 0.37
CA ARG A 67 -2.30 33.79 1.45
C ARG A 67 -3.77 34.18 1.41
N GLN A 68 -4.06 35.48 1.24
CA GLN A 68 -5.43 36.00 1.19
C GLN A 68 -6.19 35.56 -0.08
N ALA A 69 -5.53 35.52 -1.23
CA ALA A 69 -6.14 35.07 -2.48
C ALA A 69 -6.49 33.58 -2.44
N ALA A 70 -5.58 32.74 -1.93
CA ALA A 70 -5.82 31.30 -1.74
C ALA A 70 -6.97 31.05 -0.74
N ASP A 71 -6.95 31.74 0.42
CA ASP A 71 -8.01 31.66 1.41
C ASP A 71 -9.38 32.02 0.82
N HIS A 72 -9.49 33.17 0.18
CA HIS A 72 -10.74 33.67 -0.39
C HIS A 72 -11.37 32.68 -1.37
N GLU A 73 -10.58 32.18 -2.32
CA GLU A 73 -11.09 31.30 -3.37
C GLU A 73 -11.41 29.88 -2.88
N ILE A 74 -10.57 29.31 -2.03
CA ILE A 74 -10.83 27.99 -1.41
C ILE A 74 -12.11 28.04 -0.57
N ARG A 75 -12.30 29.10 0.22
CA ARG A 75 -13.54 29.32 0.98
C ARG A 75 -14.75 29.47 0.07
N ARG A 76 -14.62 30.22 -1.03
CA ARG A 76 -15.71 30.43 -2.00
C ARG A 76 -16.18 29.11 -2.62
N ILE A 77 -15.24 28.26 -3.05
CA ILE A 77 -15.55 26.96 -3.65
C ILE A 77 -16.06 25.98 -2.58
N GLY A 78 -15.34 25.83 -1.46
CA GLY A 78 -15.71 24.92 -0.38
C GLY A 78 -17.05 25.20 0.27
N ASN A 79 -17.45 26.48 0.37
CA ASN A 79 -18.77 26.87 0.90
C ASN A 79 -19.97 26.33 0.12
N ARG A 80 -19.78 25.97 -1.16
CA ARG A 80 -20.86 25.34 -1.95
C ARG A 80 -21.11 23.92 -1.46
N SER A 81 -20.05 23.17 -1.18
CA SER A 81 -20.12 21.75 -0.82
C SER A 81 -20.43 21.53 0.67
N ILE A 82 -19.86 22.35 1.55
CA ILE A 82 -20.06 22.19 3.00
C ILE A 82 -21.50 22.32 3.45
N LYS A 83 -22.28 23.16 2.80
CA LYS A 83 -23.71 23.36 3.09
C LYS A 83 -24.54 22.09 2.96
N LYS A 84 -24.05 21.07 2.28
CA LYS A 84 -24.72 19.76 2.19
C LYS A 84 -24.61 18.98 3.52
N TYR A 85 -23.52 19.16 4.25
CA TYR A 85 -23.15 18.32 5.37
C TYR A 85 -23.32 18.97 6.74
N LEU A 86 -22.89 20.23 6.90
CA LEU A 86 -22.82 20.88 8.21
C LEU A 86 -24.01 21.82 8.48
N THR A 87 -24.31 21.99 9.79
CA THR A 87 -25.30 22.95 10.31
C THR A 87 -24.59 24.12 10.99
N ASP A 88 -25.13 25.33 10.86
CA ASP A 88 -24.76 26.52 11.66
C ASP A 88 -23.25 26.77 11.78
N HIS A 89 -22.51 26.59 10.67
CA HIS A 89 -21.06 26.69 10.65
C HIS A 89 -20.59 27.90 9.86
N GLN A 90 -19.48 28.46 10.34
CA GLN A 90 -18.71 29.50 9.67
C GLN A 90 -17.30 28.98 9.29
N VAL A 91 -16.77 29.51 8.20
CA VAL A 91 -15.40 29.22 7.72
C VAL A 91 -14.41 30.12 8.45
N VAL A 92 -13.31 29.55 8.91
CA VAL A 92 -12.21 30.28 9.55
C VAL A 92 -11.14 30.63 8.55
N CYS A 93 -10.61 29.63 7.84
CA CYS A 93 -9.52 29.80 6.88
C CYS A 93 -9.52 28.66 5.84
N GLY A 94 -9.13 28.97 4.62
CA GLY A 94 -8.84 28.02 3.56
C GLY A 94 -7.38 28.08 3.11
N SER A 95 -6.75 26.94 2.85
CA SER A 95 -5.36 26.89 2.39
C SER A 95 -5.11 25.72 1.44
N PHE A 96 -4.13 25.87 0.57
CA PHE A 96 -3.49 24.72 -0.06
C PHE A 96 -2.48 24.11 0.89
N ILE A 97 -2.42 22.77 0.93
CA ILE A 97 -1.37 22.01 1.60
C ILE A 97 -0.68 21.17 0.54
N VAL A 98 0.57 21.48 0.30
CA VAL A 98 1.37 20.89 -0.78
C VAL A 98 2.47 20.02 -0.20
N LYS A 99 2.66 18.85 -0.77
CA LYS A 99 3.82 18.01 -0.54
C LYS A 99 4.59 17.84 -1.84
N TYR A 100 5.79 18.38 -1.88
CA TYR A 100 6.74 18.13 -2.94
C TYR A 100 7.36 16.74 -2.78
N PRO A 101 7.81 16.09 -3.87
CA PRO A 101 8.57 14.85 -3.78
C PRO A 101 9.79 14.99 -2.88
N GLY A 102 9.94 14.11 -1.88
CA GLY A 102 11.11 14.07 -1.01
C GLY A 102 10.78 13.75 0.45
N PRO A 103 11.78 13.24 1.21
CA PRO A 103 11.62 12.83 2.60
C PRO A 103 11.30 13.98 3.55
N GLU A 104 11.68 15.21 3.22
CA GLU A 104 11.42 16.43 3.99
C GLU A 104 9.96 16.88 3.95
N SER A 105 9.12 16.28 3.08
CA SER A 105 7.70 16.62 2.98
C SER A 105 6.83 15.95 4.04
N VAL A 106 7.44 15.32 5.06
CA VAL A 106 6.73 14.71 6.17
C VAL A 106 5.98 15.75 7.01
N MET A 107 4.73 15.46 7.38
CA MET A 107 4.02 16.17 8.44
C MET A 107 3.97 15.26 9.67
N LYS A 108 4.70 15.60 10.72
CA LYS A 108 4.84 14.80 11.95
C LYS A 108 3.49 14.58 12.63
N VAL A 109 3.46 13.65 13.57
CA VAL A 109 2.28 13.42 14.44
C VAL A 109 1.93 14.71 15.16
N HIS A 110 0.66 15.12 15.04
CA HIS A 110 0.17 16.35 15.68
C HIS A 110 -1.34 16.34 15.87
N GLN A 111 -1.82 17.32 16.58
CA GLN A 111 -3.20 17.78 16.63
C GLN A 111 -3.22 19.22 16.14
N ASP A 112 -4.29 19.63 15.47
CA ASP A 112 -4.43 21.04 15.10
C ASP A 112 -4.58 21.93 16.33
N MET A 113 -4.20 23.20 16.18
CA MET A 113 -4.26 24.17 17.28
C MET A 113 -5.69 24.39 17.74
N THR A 114 -5.86 24.71 19.01
CA THR A 114 -7.16 25.07 19.58
C THR A 114 -7.61 26.43 19.04
N LEU A 115 -8.69 26.42 18.25
CA LEU A 115 -9.23 27.63 17.60
C LEU A 115 -10.51 28.15 18.25
N VAL A 116 -11.13 27.39 19.14
CA VAL A 116 -12.40 27.71 19.82
C VAL A 116 -12.38 27.22 21.26
N ASP A 117 -13.35 27.65 22.07
CA ASP A 117 -13.61 27.03 23.37
C ASP A 117 -14.22 25.65 23.17
N GLU A 118 -13.38 24.62 23.27
CA GLU A 118 -13.78 23.22 23.02
C GLU A 118 -14.61 22.59 24.15
N SER A 119 -14.86 23.32 25.24
CA SER A 119 -15.85 22.91 26.21
C SER A 119 -17.30 23.11 25.71
N GLU A 120 -17.48 23.97 24.70
CA GLU A 120 -18.77 24.32 24.12
C GLU A 120 -18.88 24.04 22.63
N PHE A 121 -17.82 24.28 21.86
CA PHE A 121 -17.79 24.20 20.41
C PHE A 121 -16.78 23.17 19.90
N THR A 122 -16.95 22.75 18.65
CA THR A 122 -15.99 21.88 17.96
C THR A 122 -15.31 22.67 16.85
N GLY A 123 -13.99 22.70 16.86
CA GLY A 123 -13.19 23.09 15.70
C GLY A 123 -13.13 21.93 14.71
N ILE A 124 -13.39 22.21 13.44
CA ILE A 124 -13.48 21.22 12.36
C ILE A 124 -12.46 21.53 11.31
N ASN A 125 -11.81 20.50 10.83
CA ASN A 125 -10.94 20.57 9.67
C ASN A 125 -11.55 19.75 8.53
N ILE A 126 -11.57 20.32 7.32
CA ILE A 126 -11.96 19.65 6.09
C ILE A 126 -10.74 19.57 5.19
N TRP A 127 -10.23 18.37 5.04
CA TRP A 127 -9.03 18.08 4.28
C TRP A 127 -9.41 17.28 3.04
N CYS A 128 -9.23 17.85 1.85
CA CYS A 128 -9.68 17.29 0.58
C CYS A 128 -8.54 17.24 -0.45
N PRO A 129 -8.05 16.06 -0.84
CA PRO A 129 -7.05 15.93 -1.86
C PRO A 129 -7.62 16.28 -3.24
N LEU A 130 -6.80 16.94 -4.06
CA LEU A 130 -7.08 17.25 -5.45
C LEU A 130 -6.47 16.21 -6.41
N VAL A 131 -5.80 15.20 -5.86
CA VAL A 131 -5.23 14.04 -6.55
C VAL A 131 -5.56 12.78 -5.74
N ASP A 132 -5.61 11.62 -6.38
CA ASP A 132 -5.81 10.36 -5.66
C ASP A 132 -4.68 10.10 -4.67
N LEU A 133 -5.03 9.69 -3.45
CA LEU A 133 -4.04 9.34 -2.45
C LEU A 133 -3.56 7.91 -2.61
N THR A 134 -2.25 7.75 -2.52
CA THR A 134 -1.54 6.47 -2.61
C THR A 134 -0.64 6.27 -1.39
N GLU A 135 -0.10 5.09 -1.20
CA GLU A 135 0.86 4.84 -0.10
C GLU A 135 2.12 5.72 -0.18
N THR A 136 2.44 6.20 -1.38
CA THR A 136 3.70 6.91 -1.65
C THR A 136 3.58 8.42 -1.65
N ASN A 137 2.38 8.99 -1.87
CA ASN A 137 2.21 10.44 -2.01
C ASN A 137 1.79 11.17 -0.72
N GLY A 138 1.98 10.54 0.44
CA GLY A 138 1.75 11.20 1.73
C GLY A 138 0.27 11.17 2.15
N VAL A 139 -0.33 9.97 2.18
CA VAL A 139 -1.68 9.72 2.70
C VAL A 139 -1.86 10.23 4.14
N LEU A 140 -3.07 10.64 4.49
CA LEU A 140 -3.39 11.08 5.85
C LEU A 140 -3.63 9.86 6.76
N TYR A 141 -2.96 9.81 7.92
CA TYR A 141 -3.19 8.85 8.99
C TYR A 141 -3.90 9.52 10.16
N VAL A 142 -4.89 8.87 10.73
CA VAL A 142 -5.64 9.36 11.90
C VAL A 142 -5.64 8.33 13.02
N LEU A 143 -5.51 8.78 14.26
CA LEU A 143 -5.74 7.95 15.43
C LEU A 143 -7.23 8.01 15.78
N LYS A 144 -7.99 7.04 15.31
CA LYS A 144 -9.46 6.98 15.41
C LYS A 144 -9.95 7.15 16.86
N GLY A 145 -10.81 8.13 17.10
CA GLY A 145 -11.40 8.39 18.41
C GLY A 145 -10.48 9.14 19.40
N SER A 146 -9.29 9.57 18.99
CA SER A 146 -8.33 10.26 19.86
C SER A 146 -8.79 11.64 20.32
N HIS A 147 -9.74 12.26 19.64
CA HIS A 147 -10.40 13.51 20.05
C HIS A 147 -11.13 13.40 21.41
N ARG A 148 -11.35 12.16 21.91
CA ARG A 148 -12.01 11.88 23.20
C ARG A 148 -11.05 11.41 24.29
N LEU A 149 -9.74 11.33 24.02
CA LEU A 149 -8.79 10.78 24.98
C LEU A 149 -8.62 11.68 26.20
N MET A 150 -8.46 12.97 25.99
CA MET A 150 -8.36 13.97 27.05
C MET A 150 -8.52 15.39 26.49
N PRO A 151 -9.05 16.34 27.27
CA PRO A 151 -9.11 17.73 26.86
C PRO A 151 -7.72 18.33 26.83
N THR A 152 -7.40 19.09 25.77
CA THR A 152 -6.09 19.69 25.57
C THR A 152 -6.21 21.12 25.06
N TYR A 153 -5.33 22.01 25.55
CA TYR A 153 -4.96 23.19 24.80
C TYR A 153 -3.83 22.84 23.86
N ARG A 154 -3.94 23.27 22.62
CA ARG A 154 -2.98 22.96 21.55
C ARG A 154 -2.54 24.24 20.88
N GLY A 155 -1.25 24.33 20.63
CA GLY A 155 -0.59 25.47 19.99
C GLY A 155 0.86 25.11 19.72
N SER A 156 1.53 25.89 18.88
CA SER A 156 2.90 25.58 18.45
C SER A 156 3.92 25.57 19.59
N THR A 157 3.63 26.27 20.70
CA THR A 157 4.50 26.34 21.88
C THR A 157 4.08 25.40 23.01
N ILE A 158 2.95 24.71 22.86
CA ILE A 158 2.41 23.80 23.88
C ILE A 158 2.85 22.37 23.56
N PRO A 159 3.51 21.65 24.50
CA PRO A 159 3.88 20.26 24.29
C PRO A 159 2.67 19.39 23.94
N GLY A 160 2.81 18.56 22.89
CA GLY A 160 1.78 17.62 22.48
C GLY A 160 1.66 16.45 23.44
N ILE A 161 0.43 15.97 23.66
CA ILE A 161 0.18 14.78 24.51
C ILE A 161 0.90 13.53 24.01
N TYR A 162 1.28 13.51 22.74
CA TYR A 162 1.90 12.39 21.99
C TYR A 162 3.43 12.50 21.89
N ASP A 163 4.07 13.56 22.45
CA ASP A 163 5.50 13.84 22.23
C ASP A 163 6.40 12.68 22.67
N ASP A 164 6.07 12.03 23.78
CA ASP A 164 6.85 10.91 24.32
C ASP A 164 6.60 9.58 23.56
N VAL A 165 5.62 9.52 22.64
CA VAL A 165 5.20 8.31 21.91
C VAL A 165 5.10 8.48 20.40
N GLN A 166 5.67 9.54 19.82
CA GLN A 166 5.51 9.92 18.39
C GLN A 166 5.79 8.79 17.39
N GLU A 167 6.80 7.97 17.63
CA GLU A 167 7.14 6.86 16.72
C GLU A 167 6.20 5.67 16.89
N THR A 168 5.80 5.40 18.14
CA THR A 168 4.97 4.24 18.45
C THR A 168 3.51 4.46 18.13
N ILE A 169 3.00 5.70 18.28
CA ILE A 169 1.58 6.02 18.08
C ILE A 169 1.13 5.81 16.63
N ILE A 170 2.06 5.91 15.66
CA ILE A 170 1.78 5.67 14.23
C ILE A 170 1.30 4.23 14.00
N ASP A 171 1.79 3.25 14.78
CA ASP A 171 1.40 1.85 14.68
C ASP A 171 -0.09 1.60 15.07
N PHE A 172 -0.75 2.59 15.69
CA PHE A 172 -2.18 2.56 16.05
C PHE A 172 -3.06 3.39 15.12
N MET A 173 -2.47 4.15 14.19
CA MET A 173 -3.19 5.02 13.28
C MET A 173 -3.73 4.27 12.05
N LYS A 174 -4.82 4.81 11.49
CA LYS A 174 -5.43 4.31 10.26
C LYS A 174 -5.11 5.23 9.09
N PRO A 175 -4.58 4.73 7.96
CA PRO A 175 -4.46 5.50 6.73
C PRO A 175 -5.84 5.72 6.09
N LEU A 176 -6.04 6.90 5.50
CA LEU A 176 -7.25 7.28 4.76
C LEU A 176 -6.89 7.46 3.28
N TYR A 177 -7.12 6.43 2.48
CA TYR A 177 -6.90 6.46 1.03
C TYR A 177 -8.11 7.11 0.35
N LEU A 178 -8.04 8.40 0.10
CA LEU A 178 -9.11 9.20 -0.51
C LEU A 178 -8.88 9.35 -2.01
N LYS A 179 -9.96 9.38 -2.76
CA LYS A 179 -9.96 9.81 -4.15
C LYS A 179 -9.92 11.33 -4.23
N ALA A 180 -9.46 11.86 -5.36
CA ALA A 180 -9.56 13.28 -5.64
C ALA A 180 -11.01 13.76 -5.47
N GLY A 181 -11.20 14.80 -4.65
CA GLY A 181 -12.52 15.34 -4.33
C GLY A 181 -13.27 14.67 -3.18
N GLU A 182 -12.80 13.57 -2.63
CA GLU A 182 -13.30 13.04 -1.35
C GLU A 182 -12.63 13.79 -0.19
N ALA A 183 -13.41 14.30 0.74
CA ALA A 183 -12.87 14.99 1.92
C ALA A 183 -13.01 14.15 3.18
N VAL A 184 -12.02 14.21 4.03
CA VAL A 184 -12.17 13.86 5.43
C VAL A 184 -12.52 15.12 6.24
N ILE A 185 -13.65 15.07 6.92
CA ILE A 185 -14.11 16.10 7.85
C ILE A 185 -13.80 15.59 9.25
N PHE A 186 -12.92 16.27 9.98
CA PHE A 186 -12.45 15.78 11.27
C PHE A 186 -12.39 16.83 12.36
N ASP A 187 -12.50 16.39 13.62
CA ASP A 187 -12.30 17.20 14.81
C ASP A 187 -10.83 17.62 14.91
N GLN A 188 -10.56 18.91 15.08
CA GLN A 188 -9.19 19.46 15.17
C GLN A 188 -8.36 18.85 16.30
N SER A 189 -9.00 18.25 17.29
CA SER A 189 -8.31 17.55 18.37
C SER A 189 -7.94 16.10 18.06
N ILE A 190 -8.27 15.56 16.86
CA ILE A 190 -7.83 14.23 16.47
C ILE A 190 -6.32 14.21 16.23
N ILE A 191 -5.64 13.19 16.73
CA ILE A 191 -4.21 13.00 16.48
C ILE A 191 -4.06 12.44 15.07
N HIS A 192 -3.23 13.09 14.25
CA HIS A 192 -3.03 12.70 12.87
C HIS A 192 -1.57 12.90 12.40
N TYR A 193 -1.25 12.30 11.26
CA TYR A 193 0.09 12.20 10.71
C TYR A 193 0.00 12.05 9.19
N SER A 194 1.00 12.51 8.47
CA SER A 194 1.10 12.26 7.03
C SER A 194 2.56 12.00 6.64
N PRO A 195 2.89 10.78 6.14
CA PRO A 195 4.25 10.43 5.71
C PRO A 195 4.73 11.34 4.58
N PRO A 196 6.02 11.33 4.25
CA PRO A 196 6.53 12.10 3.13
C PRO A 196 5.86 11.70 1.80
N ASN A 197 5.86 12.62 0.85
CA ASN A 197 5.54 12.31 -0.54
C ASN A 197 6.80 11.74 -1.21
N LEU A 198 6.80 10.44 -1.45
CA LEU A 198 7.88 9.72 -2.10
C LEU A 198 7.53 9.34 -3.55
N SER A 199 6.41 9.87 -4.09
CA SER A 199 6.07 9.81 -5.52
C SER A 199 6.87 10.86 -6.30
N GLU A 200 6.78 10.80 -7.62
CA GLU A 200 7.42 11.80 -8.49
C GLU A 200 6.57 13.07 -8.66
N ASP A 201 5.28 13.00 -8.33
CA ASP A 201 4.33 14.09 -8.52
C ASP A 201 4.06 14.87 -7.24
N ILE A 202 3.72 16.15 -7.40
CA ILE A 202 3.30 17.01 -6.30
C ILE A 202 1.92 16.56 -5.79
N ARG A 203 1.77 16.39 -4.47
CA ARG A 203 0.48 16.14 -3.85
C ARG A 203 -0.15 17.44 -3.37
N ILE A 204 -1.29 17.82 -3.95
CA ILE A 204 -2.03 19.04 -3.63
C ILE A 204 -3.31 18.69 -2.90
N VAL A 205 -3.58 19.38 -1.80
CA VAL A 205 -4.78 19.25 -0.96
C VAL A 205 -5.31 20.63 -0.66
N THR A 206 -6.63 20.79 -0.55
CA THR A 206 -7.21 21.95 0.13
C THR A 206 -7.51 21.58 1.58
N ASN A 207 -7.23 22.50 2.47
CA ASN A 207 -7.55 22.41 3.88
C ASN A 207 -8.38 23.61 4.28
N THR A 208 -9.53 23.37 4.96
CA THR A 208 -10.42 24.45 5.35
C THR A 208 -10.86 24.24 6.78
N TYR A 209 -10.66 25.25 7.62
CA TYR A 209 -11.09 25.24 9.02
C TYR A 209 -12.49 25.81 9.15
N PHE A 210 -13.32 25.12 9.94
CA PHE A 210 -14.69 25.50 10.25
C PHE A 210 -14.97 25.43 11.74
N THR A 211 -15.96 26.21 12.19
CA THR A 211 -16.52 26.11 13.53
C THR A 211 -17.99 26.53 13.55
N HIS A 212 -18.66 26.39 14.69
CA HIS A 212 -20.03 26.89 14.85
C HIS A 212 -20.07 28.41 14.69
N GLN A 213 -21.12 28.94 14.09
CA GLN A 213 -21.27 30.38 13.83
C GLN A 213 -21.24 31.27 15.09
N ASP A 214 -21.64 30.73 16.25
CA ASP A 214 -21.63 31.45 17.54
C ASP A 214 -20.27 31.37 18.24
N ALA A 215 -19.32 30.56 17.74
CA ALA A 215 -18.02 30.38 18.37
C ALA A 215 -17.15 31.62 18.17
N ARG A 216 -16.43 32.02 19.22
CA ARG A 216 -15.37 33.03 19.15
C ARG A 216 -14.02 32.33 18.93
N PHE A 217 -13.18 32.92 18.07
CA PHE A 217 -11.86 32.38 17.83
C PHE A 217 -10.92 32.68 18.99
N GLN A 218 -10.08 31.70 19.28
CA GLN A 218 -9.04 31.82 20.29
C GLN A 218 -7.77 31.08 19.87
N THR A 219 -6.64 31.50 20.45
CA THR A 219 -5.36 30.77 20.36
C THR A 219 -4.78 30.58 21.74
N ALA A 220 -3.99 29.56 21.93
CA ALA A 220 -3.32 29.25 23.17
C ALA A 220 -1.81 29.40 23.01
N TYR A 221 -1.14 29.98 23.98
CA TYR A 221 0.29 30.21 24.03
C TYR A 221 0.88 29.73 25.35
N TYR A 222 2.07 29.16 25.30
CA TYR A 222 2.81 28.71 26.46
C TYR A 222 4.26 29.18 26.41
N ASP A 223 4.70 29.80 27.50
CA ASP A 223 6.10 30.14 27.76
C ASP A 223 6.58 29.28 28.94
N GLN A 224 7.51 28.39 28.69
CA GLN A 224 8.03 27.47 29.69
C GLN A 224 8.70 28.14 30.87
N GLU A 225 9.28 29.32 30.69
CA GLU A 225 10.00 30.04 31.74
C GLU A 225 9.06 30.84 32.63
N SER A 226 8.06 31.50 32.04
CA SER A 226 7.16 32.44 32.74
C SER A 226 5.81 31.88 33.14
N HIS A 227 5.28 30.85 32.38
CA HIS A 227 3.93 30.37 32.55
C HIS A 227 3.84 29.00 33.26
N ARG A 228 4.62 28.74 34.27
CA ARG A 228 4.72 27.44 34.96
C ARG A 228 3.35 26.85 35.30
N GLY A 229 2.96 25.76 34.57
CA GLY A 229 1.70 25.07 34.77
C GLY A 229 0.45 25.80 34.26
N GLN A 230 0.62 26.83 33.43
CA GLN A 230 -0.49 27.62 32.89
C GLN A 230 -0.29 27.89 31.40
N VAL A 231 -1.37 28.12 30.66
CA VAL A 231 -1.38 28.59 29.27
C VAL A 231 -2.08 29.94 29.19
N GLU A 232 -1.59 30.83 28.34
CA GLU A 232 -2.24 32.10 28.06
C GLU A 232 -3.20 31.93 26.88
N LEU A 233 -4.46 32.39 27.04
CA LEU A 233 -5.45 32.36 25.97
C LEU A 233 -5.64 33.76 25.38
N PHE A 234 -5.80 33.81 24.06
CA PHE A 234 -6.04 35.03 23.31
C PHE A 234 -7.34 34.91 22.54
N THR A 235 -8.22 35.89 22.61
CA THR A 235 -9.32 36.03 21.67
C THR A 235 -8.77 36.55 20.36
N GLN A 236 -9.21 35.98 19.24
CA GLN A 236 -8.80 36.34 17.89
C GLN A 236 -10.00 36.80 17.05
N ASP A 237 -9.75 37.53 15.98
CA ASP A 237 -10.74 37.85 14.96
C ASP A 237 -10.73 36.86 13.79
N GLU A 238 -11.61 37.05 12.80
CA GLU A 238 -11.82 36.12 11.71
C GLU A 238 -10.63 36.04 10.72
N THR A 239 -9.75 37.04 10.75
CA THR A 239 -8.65 37.15 9.76
C THR A 239 -7.30 36.71 10.32
N PHE A 240 -7.24 36.35 11.61
CA PHE A 240 -5.97 36.12 12.31
C PHE A 240 -5.08 35.08 11.60
N MET A 241 -5.64 34.05 10.96
CA MET A 241 -4.86 33.03 10.25
C MET A 241 -4.13 33.53 9.01
N THR A 242 -4.63 34.61 8.40
CA THR A 242 -4.00 35.25 7.22
C THR A 242 -3.22 36.51 7.57
N ASP A 243 -3.37 37.02 8.80
CA ASP A 243 -2.73 38.29 9.25
C ASP A 243 -1.35 38.11 9.85
N PHE A 244 -0.90 36.88 10.13
CA PHE A 244 0.48 36.63 10.49
C PHE A 244 1.40 36.98 9.31
N GLU A 245 2.42 37.79 9.59
CA GLU A 245 3.41 38.23 8.57
C GLU A 245 4.22 37.04 8.03
N GLN A 246 4.62 36.13 8.91
CA GLN A 246 5.28 34.87 8.59
C GLN A 246 4.68 33.76 9.44
N PHE A 247 3.59 33.17 9.00
CA PHE A 247 2.81 32.22 9.80
C PHE A 247 3.68 31.12 10.43
N GLY A 248 4.55 30.49 9.65
CA GLY A 248 5.42 29.43 10.13
C GLY A 248 6.45 29.82 11.20
N LEU A 249 6.74 31.11 11.38
CA LEU A 249 7.63 31.63 12.40
C LEU A 249 6.88 32.26 13.55
N ASN A 250 5.90 33.13 13.28
CA ASN A 250 5.19 33.88 14.31
C ASN A 250 4.34 33.01 15.24
N ILE A 251 3.92 31.80 14.80
CA ILE A 251 3.16 30.87 15.66
C ILE A 251 3.96 30.36 16.88
N TYR A 252 5.27 30.55 16.91
CA TYR A 252 6.14 30.22 18.05
C TYR A 252 6.38 31.41 18.99
N ASP A 253 5.98 32.60 18.58
CA ASP A 253 6.08 33.78 19.40
C ASP A 253 4.78 34.03 20.19
N ARG A 254 4.87 34.82 21.26
CA ARG A 254 3.63 35.25 21.92
C ARG A 254 2.80 36.10 20.94
N PRO A 255 1.52 35.78 20.76
CA PRO A 255 0.65 36.45 19.79
C PRO A 255 0.71 37.99 19.93
N GLN A 256 1.00 38.65 18.83
CA GLN A 256 0.97 40.12 18.73
C GLN A 256 -0.40 40.65 18.32
N ILE A 257 -1.28 39.76 17.83
CA ILE A 257 -2.66 40.02 17.43
C ILE A 257 -3.62 39.36 18.41
N GLY A 258 -4.82 39.87 18.48
CA GLY A 258 -5.82 39.42 19.44
C GLY A 258 -5.67 40.03 20.84
N GLN A 259 -6.58 39.64 21.73
CA GLN A 259 -6.62 40.16 23.11
C GLN A 259 -6.40 39.04 24.12
N SER A 260 -5.41 39.18 24.99
CA SER A 260 -5.17 38.23 26.07
C SER A 260 -6.38 38.17 27.03
N ARG A 261 -6.77 36.93 27.34
CA ARG A 261 -7.78 36.58 28.34
C ARG A 261 -7.16 36.23 29.71
N GLY A 262 -5.81 36.24 29.80
CA GLY A 262 -5.04 35.84 30.97
C GLY A 262 -4.58 34.39 30.94
N LEU A 263 -4.04 33.95 32.08
CA LEU A 263 -3.47 32.64 32.30
C LEU A 263 -4.49 31.65 32.85
N PHE A 264 -4.48 30.43 32.34
CA PHE A 264 -5.38 29.34 32.74
C PHE A 264 -4.53 28.13 33.16
N ASP A 265 -4.87 27.49 34.27
CA ASP A 265 -4.18 26.31 34.75
C ASP A 265 -4.25 25.18 33.75
N TYR A 266 -3.10 24.53 33.48
CA TYR A 266 -2.99 23.42 32.54
C TYR A 266 -1.96 22.41 33.02
N ASN A 267 -2.31 21.14 33.05
CA ASN A 267 -1.50 20.07 33.62
C ASN A 267 -0.60 19.35 32.61
N PHE A 268 -0.56 19.80 31.35
CA PHE A 268 0.24 19.24 30.27
C PHE A 268 0.16 17.70 30.20
N PRO A 269 -1.03 17.15 29.91
CA PRO A 269 -1.23 15.70 29.92
C PRO A 269 -0.35 15.02 28.87
N LYS A 270 0.05 13.77 29.14
CA LYS A 270 0.87 12.96 28.26
C LYS A 270 0.28 11.59 28.07
N LEU A 271 0.35 11.06 26.84
CA LEU A 271 0.03 9.69 26.51
C LEU A 271 1.25 8.78 26.74
N THR A 272 0.99 7.59 27.24
CA THR A 272 1.97 6.52 27.33
C THR A 272 1.63 5.40 26.35
N VAL A 273 2.60 4.55 26.01
CA VAL A 273 2.35 3.33 25.21
C VAL A 273 1.31 2.44 25.89
N ALA A 274 1.33 2.35 27.22
CA ALA A 274 0.33 1.59 27.99
C ALA A 274 -1.09 2.17 27.84
N ASP A 275 -1.22 3.50 27.72
CA ASP A 275 -2.51 4.13 27.46
C ASP A 275 -3.03 3.79 26.07
N LEU A 276 -2.15 3.82 25.07
CA LEU A 276 -2.48 3.43 23.70
C LEU A 276 -2.90 1.95 23.63
N GLU A 277 -2.12 1.04 24.20
CA GLU A 277 -2.44 -0.39 24.25
C GLU A 277 -3.75 -0.69 24.99
N ARG A 278 -4.06 0.06 26.05
CA ARG A 278 -5.31 -0.08 26.79
C ARG A 278 -6.52 0.33 25.97
N VAL A 279 -6.41 1.38 25.15
CA VAL A 279 -7.53 1.93 24.35
C VAL A 279 -7.69 1.18 23.02
N TYR A 280 -6.59 0.92 22.33
CA TYR A 280 -6.57 0.41 20.95
C TYR A 280 -6.14 -1.06 20.84
N GLY A 281 -5.79 -1.71 21.96
CA GLY A 281 -5.16 -3.03 21.95
C GLY A 281 -3.68 -2.97 21.61
N LYS A 282 -3.01 -4.11 21.47
CA LYS A 282 -1.61 -4.13 21.04
C LYS A 282 -1.50 -3.66 19.61
N PRO A 283 -0.49 -2.83 19.29
CA PRO A 283 -0.35 -2.28 17.94
C PRO A 283 -0.22 -3.43 16.94
N LYS A 284 -1.05 -3.42 15.92
CA LYS A 284 -0.76 -4.14 14.69
C LYS A 284 0.37 -3.37 14.04
N LYS A 285 1.57 -3.92 14.00
CA LYS A 285 2.73 -3.26 13.37
C LYS A 285 2.45 -3.03 11.87
N HIS A 286 1.71 -2.00 11.58
CA HIS A 286 1.56 -1.43 10.25
C HIS A 286 2.58 -0.29 10.12
N ARG A 287 3.86 -0.64 10.02
CA ARG A 287 4.78 0.34 9.45
C ARG A 287 4.42 0.46 7.98
N PRO A 288 4.17 1.68 7.45
CA PRO A 288 4.22 1.88 6.02
C PRO A 288 5.56 1.29 5.58
N VAL A 289 5.53 0.30 4.71
CA VAL A 289 6.76 -0.13 4.05
C VAL A 289 7.19 1.11 3.28
N ALA A 290 8.32 1.71 3.67
CA ALA A 290 8.92 2.78 2.90
C ALA A 290 8.96 2.29 1.45
N PRO A 291 8.47 3.07 0.47
CA PRO A 291 8.47 2.62 -0.91
C PRO A 291 9.89 2.19 -1.23
N ARG A 292 10.03 0.96 -1.68
CA ARG A 292 11.32 0.42 -2.08
C ARG A 292 11.82 1.34 -3.18
N LYS A 293 12.96 1.97 -3.02
CA LYS A 293 13.65 2.70 -4.09
C LYS A 293 14.21 1.70 -5.09
N VAL A 294 13.32 0.95 -5.72
CA VAL A 294 13.70 0.01 -6.76
C VAL A 294 13.79 0.79 -8.06
N PRO A 295 14.90 0.69 -8.81
CA PRO A 295 15.02 1.37 -10.10
C PRO A 295 13.88 1.01 -11.03
N ALA A 296 13.31 2.01 -11.70
CA ALA A 296 12.31 1.79 -12.73
C ALA A 296 12.82 0.82 -13.82
N ILE A 297 12.00 -0.16 -14.19
CA ILE A 297 12.35 -1.18 -15.16
C ILE A 297 11.62 -0.96 -16.50
N PHE A 298 10.48 -0.29 -16.51
CA PHE A 298 9.80 0.12 -17.74
C PHE A 298 10.31 1.48 -18.22
N LYS A 299 10.41 1.65 -19.55
CA LYS A 299 10.75 2.94 -20.17
C LYS A 299 9.60 3.94 -20.11
N ASP A 300 8.39 3.42 -20.23
CA ASP A 300 7.17 4.20 -20.17
C ASP A 300 6.74 4.37 -18.72
N THR A 301 6.48 5.62 -18.32
CA THR A 301 6.15 5.97 -16.93
C THR A 301 4.75 5.52 -16.53
N GLU A 302 3.78 5.46 -17.47
CA GLU A 302 2.44 4.96 -17.20
C GLU A 302 2.47 3.43 -17.00
N HIS A 303 3.26 2.71 -17.82
CA HIS A 303 3.49 1.28 -17.63
C HIS A 303 4.15 1.00 -16.28
N GLN A 304 5.14 1.79 -15.88
CA GLN A 304 5.78 1.66 -14.57
C GLN A 304 4.77 1.89 -13.44
N ALA A 305 4.02 2.99 -13.50
CA ALA A 305 3.03 3.32 -12.48
C ALA A 305 1.92 2.27 -12.34
N LEU A 306 1.45 1.71 -13.47
CA LEU A 306 0.47 0.63 -13.47
C LEU A 306 1.04 -0.66 -12.85
N PHE A 307 2.26 -1.02 -13.24
CA PHE A 307 2.97 -2.18 -12.71
C PHE A 307 3.22 -2.04 -11.19
N ASP A 308 3.67 -0.88 -10.72
CA ASP A 308 3.92 -0.61 -9.30
C ASP A 308 2.61 -0.68 -8.47
N ARG A 309 1.50 -0.24 -9.06
CA ARG A 309 0.19 -0.27 -8.39
C ARG A 309 -0.42 -1.67 -8.33
N GLN A 310 -0.41 -2.41 -9.44
CA GLN A 310 -1.13 -3.67 -9.57
C GLN A 310 -0.24 -4.90 -9.37
N GLY A 311 1.08 -4.76 -9.58
CA GLY A 311 2.04 -5.87 -9.58
C GLY A 311 2.12 -6.61 -10.91
N TYR A 312 1.36 -6.18 -11.91
CA TYR A 312 1.40 -6.73 -13.27
C TYR A 312 0.93 -5.71 -14.31
N ILE A 313 1.26 -5.99 -15.57
CA ILE A 313 0.78 -5.25 -16.73
C ILE A 313 0.65 -6.19 -17.92
N THR A 314 -0.31 -5.94 -18.81
CA THR A 314 -0.48 -6.68 -20.06
C THR A 314 -0.09 -5.80 -21.25
N LEU A 315 0.79 -6.29 -22.11
CA LEU A 315 1.32 -5.56 -23.26
C LEU A 315 1.41 -6.45 -24.51
N PRO A 316 1.18 -5.91 -25.73
CA PRO A 316 1.53 -6.59 -26.98
C PRO A 316 3.01 -6.90 -27.00
N PHE A 317 3.43 -8.15 -27.13
CA PHE A 317 4.83 -8.55 -26.92
C PHE A 317 5.45 -9.27 -28.10
N LEU A 318 4.76 -10.24 -28.69
CA LEU A 318 5.22 -11.01 -29.83
C LEU A 318 4.38 -10.71 -31.09
N SER A 319 5.02 -10.66 -32.23
CA SER A 319 4.36 -10.69 -33.53
C SER A 319 3.91 -12.12 -33.89
N GLU A 320 2.96 -12.26 -34.82
CA GLU A 320 2.49 -13.55 -35.32
C GLU A 320 3.66 -14.41 -35.83
N LYS A 321 4.66 -13.82 -36.49
CA LYS A 321 5.86 -14.51 -36.95
C LYS A 321 6.66 -15.12 -35.80
N GLN A 322 6.82 -14.36 -34.70
CA GLN A 322 7.55 -14.84 -33.51
C GLN A 322 6.76 -15.92 -32.77
N ILE A 323 5.42 -15.82 -32.71
CA ILE A 323 4.57 -16.85 -32.15
C ILE A 323 4.73 -18.14 -32.95
N THR A 324 4.64 -18.09 -34.29
CA THR A 324 4.81 -19.24 -35.17
C THR A 324 6.20 -19.87 -35.02
N GLU A 325 7.25 -19.02 -34.94
CA GLU A 325 8.65 -19.49 -34.75
C GLU A 325 8.82 -20.24 -33.43
N LEU A 326 8.22 -19.74 -32.33
CA LEU A 326 8.32 -20.38 -31.02
C LEU A 326 7.45 -21.63 -30.92
N ASP A 327 6.30 -21.66 -31.58
CA ASP A 327 5.41 -22.81 -31.60
C ASP A 327 6.04 -23.98 -32.40
N GLN A 328 6.65 -23.70 -33.56
CA GLN A 328 7.41 -24.70 -34.34
C GLN A 328 8.61 -25.23 -33.55
N PHE A 329 9.34 -24.34 -32.87
CA PHE A 329 10.47 -24.74 -32.03
C PHE A 329 10.04 -25.63 -30.86
N PHE A 330 8.86 -25.38 -30.29
CA PHE A 330 8.29 -26.27 -29.28
C PHE A 330 8.03 -27.66 -29.85
N ASP A 331 7.38 -27.78 -31.00
CA ASP A 331 7.05 -29.05 -31.62
C ASP A 331 8.32 -29.85 -31.99
N GLU A 332 9.38 -29.18 -32.43
CA GLU A 332 10.69 -29.79 -32.72
C GLU A 332 11.39 -30.33 -31.46
N THR A 333 11.24 -29.65 -30.34
CA THR A 333 11.96 -29.98 -29.10
C THR A 333 11.14 -30.86 -28.15
N HIS A 334 9.85 -31.02 -28.40
CA HIS A 334 8.91 -31.81 -27.58
C HIS A 334 8.14 -32.86 -28.44
N PRO A 335 8.86 -33.77 -29.11
CA PRO A 335 8.23 -34.75 -29.99
C PRO A 335 7.35 -35.76 -29.26
N GLN A 336 7.48 -35.84 -27.93
CA GLN A 336 6.65 -36.68 -27.07
C GLN A 336 6.17 -35.85 -25.87
N LEU A 337 4.88 -35.77 -25.71
CA LEU A 337 4.24 -35.05 -24.60
C LEU A 337 3.66 -36.04 -23.59
N PRO A 338 3.58 -35.67 -22.30
CA PRO A 338 2.86 -36.48 -21.31
C PRO A 338 1.36 -36.56 -21.63
N GLU A 339 0.69 -37.57 -21.08
CA GLU A 339 -0.74 -37.77 -21.32
C GLU A 339 -1.64 -36.70 -20.64
N SER A 340 -1.18 -36.07 -19.56
CA SER A 340 -1.96 -35.14 -18.77
C SER A 340 -1.05 -34.23 -17.90
N GLY A 341 -1.62 -33.14 -17.37
CA GLY A 341 -1.00 -32.30 -16.35
C GLY A 341 -0.46 -30.97 -16.85
N PHE A 342 0.16 -30.24 -15.91
CA PHE A 342 0.92 -29.03 -16.16
C PHE A 342 2.40 -29.36 -16.20
N VAL A 343 3.10 -28.89 -17.21
CA VAL A 343 4.50 -29.16 -17.45
C VAL A 343 5.27 -27.86 -17.70
N SER A 344 6.49 -27.80 -17.19
CA SER A 344 7.49 -26.79 -17.49
C SER A 344 8.79 -27.45 -17.88
N ASP A 345 9.51 -26.89 -18.88
CA ASP A 345 10.85 -27.38 -19.23
C ASP A 345 11.81 -27.30 -18.05
N SER A 346 11.61 -26.33 -17.15
CA SER A 346 12.42 -26.22 -15.92
C SER A 346 12.34 -27.46 -15.03
N TYR A 347 11.33 -28.31 -15.20
CA TYR A 347 11.17 -29.57 -14.47
C TYR A 347 11.97 -30.74 -15.09
N SER A 348 12.42 -30.58 -16.33
CA SER A 348 13.21 -31.60 -17.01
C SER A 348 14.57 -31.81 -16.33
N GLY A 349 15.03 -33.07 -16.29
CA GLY A 349 16.42 -33.41 -15.94
C GLY A 349 17.44 -33.11 -17.06
N ASP A 350 16.97 -32.83 -18.29
CA ASP A 350 17.81 -32.54 -19.43
C ASP A 350 18.24 -31.06 -19.46
N PHE A 351 19.47 -30.79 -19.00
CA PHE A 351 20.04 -29.46 -19.04
C PHE A 351 20.20 -28.91 -20.46
N GLY A 352 20.51 -29.78 -21.45
CA GLY A 352 20.66 -29.37 -22.84
C GLY A 352 19.37 -28.84 -23.43
N LEU A 353 18.23 -29.53 -23.17
CA LEU A 353 16.91 -29.08 -23.56
C LEU A 353 16.57 -27.75 -22.91
N LYS A 354 16.72 -27.64 -21.57
CA LYS A 354 16.44 -26.42 -20.83
C LYS A 354 17.21 -25.22 -21.33
N LYS A 355 18.52 -25.41 -21.56
CA LYS A 355 19.38 -24.36 -22.07
C LYS A 355 19.00 -23.94 -23.50
N LYS A 356 18.76 -24.90 -24.39
CA LYS A 356 18.35 -24.66 -25.78
C LYS A 356 17.03 -23.88 -25.84
N ALA A 357 16.03 -24.26 -25.01
CA ALA A 357 14.76 -23.55 -24.91
C ALA A 357 14.93 -22.13 -24.36
N SER A 358 15.69 -21.97 -23.28
CA SER A 358 16.01 -20.68 -22.67
C SER A 358 16.70 -19.72 -23.63
N ASP A 359 17.76 -20.17 -24.32
CA ASP A 359 18.51 -19.34 -25.26
C ASP A 359 17.62 -18.89 -26.44
N LYS A 360 16.76 -19.79 -26.95
CA LYS A 360 15.82 -19.48 -28.03
C LYS A 360 14.81 -18.43 -27.61
N ILE A 361 14.16 -18.62 -26.44
CA ILE A 361 13.15 -17.73 -25.92
C ILE A 361 13.72 -16.33 -25.68
N VAL A 362 14.86 -16.23 -24.98
CA VAL A 362 15.51 -14.94 -24.69
C VAL A 362 15.87 -14.22 -26.00
N SER A 363 16.39 -14.95 -26.99
CA SER A 363 16.72 -14.38 -28.31
C SER A 363 15.51 -13.81 -29.03
N VAL A 364 14.37 -14.52 -29.05
CA VAL A 364 13.14 -14.05 -29.71
C VAL A 364 12.51 -12.88 -28.96
N PHE A 365 12.60 -12.86 -27.62
CA PHE A 365 12.06 -11.81 -26.77
C PHE A 365 12.89 -10.51 -26.80
N GLN A 366 14.11 -10.54 -27.30
CA GLN A 366 15.06 -9.43 -27.22
C GLN A 366 14.48 -8.10 -27.76
N SER A 367 13.80 -8.13 -28.91
CA SER A 367 13.22 -6.91 -29.51
C SER A 367 12.12 -6.28 -28.63
N SER A 368 11.35 -7.12 -27.92
CA SER A 368 10.31 -6.65 -26.99
C SER A 368 10.92 -6.17 -25.69
N TYR A 369 11.97 -6.82 -25.20
CA TYR A 369 12.71 -6.30 -24.06
C TYR A 369 13.28 -4.91 -24.33
N GLU A 370 13.92 -4.71 -25.48
CA GLU A 370 14.46 -3.41 -25.89
C GLU A 370 13.37 -2.36 -26.08
N ARG A 371 12.16 -2.78 -26.45
CA ARG A 371 11.01 -1.87 -26.60
C ARG A 371 10.49 -1.36 -25.27
N TYR A 372 10.33 -2.23 -24.27
CA TYR A 372 9.59 -1.91 -23.05
C TYR A 372 10.47 -1.63 -21.84
N PHE A 373 11.65 -2.26 -21.74
CA PHE A 373 12.47 -2.21 -20.52
C PHE A 373 13.70 -1.33 -20.63
N GLN A 374 14.11 -0.80 -19.50
CA GLN A 374 15.37 -0.12 -19.25
C GLN A 374 16.08 -0.76 -18.05
N ASN A 375 17.39 -0.62 -17.95
CA ASN A 375 18.18 -1.11 -16.80
C ASN A 375 17.88 -2.57 -16.42
N TYR A 376 17.75 -3.45 -17.40
CA TYR A 376 17.35 -4.84 -17.22
C TYR A 376 18.43 -5.84 -17.61
N THR A 377 18.32 -7.05 -17.10
CA THR A 377 19.04 -8.25 -17.52
C THR A 377 18.05 -9.41 -17.60
N PRO A 378 17.86 -10.06 -18.78
CA PRO A 378 17.06 -11.26 -18.87
C PRO A 378 17.77 -12.44 -18.23
N PHE A 379 17.02 -13.37 -17.64
CA PHE A 379 17.54 -14.63 -17.12
C PHE A 379 16.54 -15.75 -17.38
N GLY A 380 17.00 -16.82 -17.99
CA GLY A 380 16.20 -18.00 -18.25
C GLY A 380 14.95 -17.77 -19.11
N GLY A 381 14.47 -18.84 -19.66
CA GLY A 381 13.20 -18.95 -20.37
C GLY A 381 12.77 -20.41 -20.36
N SER A 382 11.45 -20.67 -20.33
CA SER A 382 10.88 -22.01 -20.24
C SER A 382 9.54 -22.06 -20.94
N TYR A 383 9.25 -23.15 -21.63
CA TYR A 383 7.89 -23.45 -22.04
C TYR A 383 7.07 -23.92 -20.83
N LEU A 384 5.81 -23.49 -20.80
CA LEU A 384 4.79 -23.89 -19.85
C LEU A 384 3.59 -24.39 -20.62
N TYR A 385 3.24 -25.66 -20.47
CA TYR A 385 2.11 -26.18 -21.22
C TYR A 385 1.17 -27.01 -20.37
N LYS A 386 -0.12 -26.89 -20.67
CA LYS A 386 -1.19 -27.61 -20.00
C LYS A 386 -1.82 -28.59 -20.98
N ILE A 387 -1.66 -29.86 -20.69
CA ILE A 387 -2.41 -30.91 -21.38
C ILE A 387 -3.85 -30.89 -20.88
N PRO A 388 -4.87 -31.02 -21.77
CA PRO A 388 -6.26 -31.10 -21.37
C PRO A 388 -6.50 -32.17 -20.30
N SER A 389 -6.75 -31.74 -19.06
CA SER A 389 -6.96 -32.66 -17.93
C SER A 389 -7.41 -31.90 -16.67
N LYS A 390 -8.00 -32.61 -15.71
CA LYS A 390 -8.42 -32.03 -14.43
C LYS A 390 -7.25 -31.70 -13.49
N ASN A 391 -6.06 -32.24 -13.74
CA ASN A 391 -4.85 -32.10 -12.94
C ASN A 391 -3.76 -31.26 -13.63
N SER A 392 -4.16 -30.35 -14.55
CA SER A 392 -3.24 -29.43 -15.23
C SER A 392 -3.26 -28.02 -14.62
N ASP A 393 -3.72 -27.87 -13.38
CA ASP A 393 -3.64 -26.64 -12.64
C ASP A 393 -2.20 -26.31 -12.21
N LEU A 394 -1.90 -25.04 -12.05
CA LEU A 394 -0.73 -24.55 -11.34
C LEU A 394 -1.22 -23.94 -10.03
N VAL A 395 -0.80 -24.52 -8.92
CA VAL A 395 -1.25 -24.15 -7.57
C VAL A 395 -1.06 -22.68 -7.23
N LEU A 396 -1.86 -22.17 -6.27
CA LEU A 396 -1.73 -20.81 -5.77
C LEU A 396 -0.35 -20.62 -5.12
N HIS A 397 0.41 -19.62 -5.59
CA HIS A 397 1.77 -19.38 -5.11
C HIS A 397 2.25 -17.95 -5.39
N GLN A 398 3.42 -17.65 -4.90
CA GLN A 398 4.29 -16.54 -5.30
C GLN A 398 5.61 -17.15 -5.80
N ASP A 399 6.22 -16.54 -6.78
CA ASP A 399 7.56 -16.96 -7.19
C ASP A 399 8.60 -16.68 -6.10
N TRP A 400 9.73 -17.35 -6.16
CA TRP A 400 10.78 -17.22 -5.15
C TRP A 400 11.42 -15.83 -5.18
N THR A 401 11.90 -15.39 -4.03
CA THR A 401 12.75 -14.23 -3.94
C THR A 401 14.14 -14.59 -4.47
N ILE A 402 14.51 -14.04 -5.61
CA ILE A 402 15.78 -14.36 -6.32
C ILE A 402 16.72 -13.17 -6.48
N VAL A 403 16.33 -12.00 -6.00
CA VAL A 403 17.15 -10.80 -5.87
C VAL A 403 16.90 -10.18 -4.51
N ASP A 404 17.77 -9.27 -4.08
CA ASP A 404 17.47 -8.41 -2.92
C ASP A 404 16.37 -7.41 -3.31
N GLU A 405 15.12 -7.72 -2.95
CA GLU A 405 13.94 -6.93 -3.33
C GLU A 405 13.84 -5.58 -2.60
N GLU A 406 14.74 -5.28 -1.65
CA GLU A 406 14.85 -3.94 -1.08
C GLU A 406 15.57 -2.97 -2.03
N GLN A 407 16.38 -3.51 -2.96
CA GLN A 407 17.20 -2.74 -3.88
C GLN A 407 16.87 -2.99 -5.36
N TYR A 408 16.30 -4.14 -5.69
CA TYR A 408 16.11 -4.60 -7.07
C TYR A 408 14.72 -5.18 -7.28
N VAL A 409 14.27 -5.21 -8.55
CA VAL A 409 13.06 -5.91 -8.95
C VAL A 409 13.42 -7.12 -9.81
N ALA A 410 12.68 -8.20 -9.64
CA ALA A 410 12.62 -9.31 -10.56
C ALA A 410 11.17 -9.55 -11.00
N LEU A 411 11.00 -9.84 -12.28
CA LEU A 411 9.69 -10.04 -12.88
C LEU A 411 9.69 -11.23 -13.83
N ASN A 412 8.54 -11.79 -14.06
CA ASN A 412 8.29 -12.80 -15.08
C ASN A 412 7.51 -12.18 -16.24
N VAL A 413 7.95 -12.49 -17.45
CA VAL A 413 7.26 -12.20 -18.71
C VAL A 413 6.58 -13.49 -19.17
N TRP A 414 5.30 -13.62 -18.92
CA TRP A 414 4.50 -14.77 -19.33
C TRP A 414 3.75 -14.46 -20.64
N VAL A 415 3.96 -15.25 -21.69
CA VAL A 415 3.38 -15.02 -23.03
C VAL A 415 2.71 -16.30 -23.53
N PRO A 416 1.40 -16.33 -23.74
CA PRO A 416 0.74 -17.48 -24.36
C PRO A 416 0.95 -17.51 -25.87
N LEU A 417 1.05 -18.71 -26.43
CA LEU A 417 1.09 -18.96 -27.87
C LEU A 417 -0.27 -19.23 -28.49
N CYS A 418 -1.34 -19.15 -27.69
CA CYS A 418 -2.74 -19.26 -28.13
C CYS A 418 -3.59 -18.27 -27.31
N ASP A 419 -4.76 -17.93 -27.79
CA ASP A 419 -5.71 -17.09 -27.05
C ASP A 419 -6.10 -17.74 -25.73
N ILE A 420 -6.14 -16.95 -24.66
CA ILE A 420 -6.47 -17.40 -23.32
C ILE A 420 -7.92 -17.05 -22.99
N HIS A 421 -8.68 -18.07 -22.57
CA HIS A 421 -10.07 -17.98 -22.17
C HIS A 421 -10.35 -18.83 -20.92
N ALA A 422 -11.56 -18.74 -20.37
CA ALA A 422 -11.92 -19.37 -19.10
C ALA A 422 -11.66 -20.88 -19.04
N GLU A 423 -11.77 -21.59 -20.20
CA GLU A 423 -11.69 -23.05 -20.23
C GLU A 423 -10.25 -23.59 -20.38
N ASN A 424 -9.31 -22.81 -20.93
CA ASN A 424 -7.95 -23.31 -21.18
C ASN A 424 -6.93 -22.96 -20.09
N GLY A 425 -7.41 -22.57 -18.91
CA GLY A 425 -6.57 -22.32 -17.74
C GLY A 425 -5.89 -20.94 -17.77
N PRO A 426 -6.65 -19.84 -17.66
CA PRO A 426 -6.09 -18.48 -17.60
C PRO A 426 -5.13 -18.30 -16.43
N LEU A 427 -4.18 -17.38 -16.57
CA LEU A 427 -3.43 -16.88 -15.43
C LEU A 427 -4.39 -16.04 -14.59
N MET A 428 -4.46 -16.30 -13.29
CA MET A 428 -5.25 -15.53 -12.33
C MET A 428 -4.32 -14.90 -11.31
N VAL A 429 -4.51 -13.64 -11.01
CA VAL A 429 -3.63 -12.87 -10.12
C VAL A 429 -4.41 -12.22 -8.97
N LEU A 430 -3.76 -11.99 -7.84
CA LEU A 430 -4.26 -11.14 -6.79
C LEU A 430 -3.62 -9.75 -6.93
N PRO A 431 -4.29 -8.76 -7.52
CA PRO A 431 -3.73 -7.43 -7.72
C PRO A 431 -3.26 -6.79 -6.41
N GLY A 432 -2.09 -6.14 -6.43
CA GLY A 432 -1.52 -5.46 -5.27
C GLY A 432 -0.82 -6.37 -4.25
N SER A 433 -0.85 -7.70 -4.43
CA SER A 433 -0.26 -8.66 -3.48
C SER A 433 1.27 -8.69 -3.49
N HIS A 434 1.91 -8.05 -4.45
CA HIS A 434 3.36 -7.91 -4.54
C HIS A 434 3.93 -6.94 -3.48
N TYR A 435 3.09 -6.10 -2.87
CA TYR A 435 3.42 -5.23 -1.75
C TYR A 435 2.50 -5.50 -0.56
N PRO A 436 2.65 -6.63 0.15
CA PRO A 436 1.96 -6.83 1.42
C PRO A 436 2.49 -5.82 2.46
N SER A 437 1.66 -5.49 3.44
CA SER A 437 2.00 -4.56 4.54
C SER A 437 3.13 -5.08 5.47
N PHE A 438 3.78 -6.18 5.10
CA PHE A 438 4.85 -6.83 5.85
C PHE A 438 5.86 -7.45 4.87
N PRO A 439 7.14 -7.55 5.24
CA PRO A 439 8.14 -8.19 4.39
C PRO A 439 7.85 -9.68 4.26
N VAL A 440 7.78 -10.17 3.02
CA VAL A 440 7.60 -11.59 2.70
C VAL A 440 8.81 -12.07 1.93
N LEU A 441 9.56 -12.96 2.54
CA LEU A 441 10.61 -13.70 1.87
C LEU A 441 10.04 -15.04 1.39
N ARG A 442 10.30 -15.39 0.15
CA ARG A 442 9.76 -16.58 -0.50
C ARG A 442 10.88 -17.51 -0.93
N ALA A 443 10.73 -18.77 -0.56
CA ALA A 443 11.64 -19.85 -0.95
C ALA A 443 10.86 -21.18 -0.98
N PRO A 444 11.31 -22.20 -1.71
CA PRO A 444 10.64 -23.50 -1.74
C PRO A 444 10.48 -24.15 -0.36
N THR A 445 11.38 -23.80 0.56
CA THR A 445 11.44 -24.36 1.92
C THR A 445 10.69 -23.53 2.96
N LEU A 446 10.08 -22.41 2.55
CA LEU A 446 9.26 -21.54 3.40
C LEU A 446 7.77 -21.68 3.09
N PRO A 447 6.88 -21.54 4.07
CA PRO A 447 5.44 -21.43 3.81
C PRO A 447 5.12 -20.07 3.17
N PHE A 448 3.99 -19.97 2.46
CA PHE A 448 3.41 -18.70 2.06
C PHE A 448 2.66 -18.05 3.23
N PHE A 449 2.50 -16.73 3.23
CA PHE A 449 1.80 -16.01 4.29
C PHE A 449 0.30 -16.39 4.39
N PHE A 450 -0.24 -16.99 3.35
CA PHE A 450 -1.63 -17.45 3.25
C PHE A 450 -1.76 -18.99 3.40
N THR A 451 -0.68 -19.70 3.68
CA THR A 451 -0.71 -21.17 3.81
C THR A 451 -1.73 -21.61 4.86
N GLY A 452 -2.65 -22.49 4.44
CA GLY A 452 -3.77 -22.97 5.25
C GLY A 452 -5.05 -22.13 5.16
N ASN A 453 -5.02 -21.02 4.40
CA ASN A 453 -6.16 -20.14 4.15
C ASN A 453 -6.25 -19.73 2.66
N GLU A 454 -5.83 -20.61 1.77
CA GLU A 454 -5.77 -20.37 0.31
C GLU A 454 -7.13 -20.00 -0.26
N GLU A 455 -8.21 -20.52 0.30
CA GLU A 455 -9.58 -20.24 -0.13
C GLU A 455 -9.98 -18.76 0.02
N VAL A 456 -9.37 -18.04 0.98
CA VAL A 456 -9.56 -16.59 1.14
C VAL A 456 -9.03 -15.87 -0.08
N ILE A 457 -7.81 -16.21 -0.50
CA ILE A 457 -7.17 -15.61 -1.69
C ILE A 457 -7.93 -15.95 -2.97
N MET A 458 -8.36 -17.23 -3.12
CA MET A 458 -9.02 -17.74 -4.33
C MET A 458 -10.28 -16.96 -4.71
N LYS A 459 -11.02 -16.42 -3.73
CA LYS A 459 -12.24 -15.62 -3.94
C LYS A 459 -11.98 -14.29 -4.64
N HIS A 460 -10.74 -13.78 -4.56
CA HIS A 460 -10.36 -12.45 -5.00
C HIS A 460 -9.42 -12.44 -6.20
N LEU A 461 -9.11 -13.60 -6.76
CA LEU A 461 -8.27 -13.71 -7.94
C LEU A 461 -8.96 -13.17 -9.19
N VAL A 462 -8.24 -12.36 -9.94
CA VAL A 462 -8.70 -11.80 -11.22
C VAL A 462 -8.15 -12.62 -12.37
N PRO A 463 -9.02 -13.24 -13.22
CA PRO A 463 -8.58 -13.96 -14.41
C PRO A 463 -8.12 -12.99 -15.51
N LEU A 464 -7.00 -13.32 -16.16
CA LEU A 464 -6.43 -12.54 -17.25
C LEU A 464 -6.70 -13.24 -18.58
N HIS A 465 -7.57 -12.64 -19.40
CA HIS A 465 -7.90 -13.09 -20.74
C HIS A 465 -7.05 -12.30 -21.73
N VAL A 466 -6.02 -12.93 -22.26
CA VAL A 466 -5.05 -12.29 -23.17
C VAL A 466 -4.97 -13.07 -24.48
N LYS A 467 -4.61 -12.40 -25.55
CA LYS A 467 -4.45 -13.00 -26.88
C LYS A 467 -3.07 -13.61 -27.02
N ALA A 468 -2.94 -14.53 -27.98
CA ALA A 468 -1.65 -15.06 -28.37
C ALA A 468 -0.64 -13.93 -28.64
N GLY A 469 0.52 -14.02 -28.00
CA GLY A 469 1.59 -13.01 -28.14
C GLY A 469 1.44 -11.76 -27.26
N GLU A 470 0.36 -11.59 -26.52
CA GLU A 470 0.30 -10.57 -25.44
C GLU A 470 0.99 -11.10 -24.19
N ALA A 471 1.91 -10.31 -23.63
CA ALA A 471 2.58 -10.68 -22.39
C ALA A 471 1.82 -10.21 -21.17
N VAL A 472 1.67 -11.07 -20.18
CA VAL A 472 1.44 -10.65 -18.80
C VAL A 472 2.82 -10.54 -18.13
N ILE A 473 3.23 -9.33 -17.80
CA ILE A 473 4.47 -9.04 -17.10
C ILE A 473 4.13 -8.86 -15.63
N LEU A 474 4.61 -9.76 -14.78
CA LEU A 474 4.25 -9.80 -13.36
C LEU A 474 5.48 -9.73 -12.45
N ASN A 475 5.33 -9.00 -11.34
CA ASN A 475 6.30 -9.02 -10.26
C ASN A 475 6.35 -10.43 -9.65
N GLN A 476 7.55 -10.98 -9.41
CA GLN A 476 7.69 -12.33 -8.86
C GLN A 476 7.05 -12.50 -7.47
N SER A 477 6.83 -11.42 -6.75
CA SER A 477 6.11 -11.47 -5.47
C SER A 477 4.58 -11.41 -5.59
N LEU A 478 4.02 -11.30 -6.80
CA LEU A 478 2.58 -11.30 -7.01
C LEU A 478 1.99 -12.71 -6.77
N VAL A 479 0.95 -12.79 -5.96
CA VAL A 479 0.21 -14.05 -5.76
C VAL A 479 -0.56 -14.38 -7.02
N HIS A 480 -0.38 -15.60 -7.52
CA HIS A 480 -1.04 -16.04 -8.74
C HIS A 480 -1.38 -17.55 -8.75
N TYR A 481 -2.27 -17.90 -9.65
CA TYR A 481 -2.84 -19.24 -9.82
C TYR A 481 -3.20 -19.45 -11.28
N SER A 482 -3.30 -20.71 -11.72
CA SER A 482 -3.84 -21.01 -13.05
C SER A 482 -4.67 -22.30 -13.00
N PRO A 483 -6.01 -22.25 -13.23
CA PRO A 483 -6.89 -23.41 -13.17
C PRO A 483 -6.55 -24.44 -14.26
N PRO A 484 -7.11 -25.65 -14.16
CA PRO A 484 -6.89 -26.70 -15.16
C PRO A 484 -7.33 -26.29 -16.57
N ASN A 485 -6.63 -26.81 -17.57
CA ASN A 485 -7.08 -26.75 -18.96
C ASN A 485 -8.19 -27.78 -19.20
N ARG A 486 -9.41 -27.29 -19.34
CA ARG A 486 -10.61 -28.08 -19.62
C ARG A 486 -11.00 -28.06 -21.09
N SER A 487 -10.25 -27.34 -21.94
CA SER A 487 -10.44 -27.35 -23.39
C SER A 487 -9.94 -28.64 -24.02
N VAL A 488 -10.09 -28.77 -25.32
CA VAL A 488 -9.64 -29.96 -26.06
C VAL A 488 -8.22 -29.79 -26.65
N HIS A 489 -7.65 -28.62 -26.54
CA HIS A 489 -6.33 -28.30 -27.10
C HIS A 489 -5.29 -28.06 -26.01
N ILE A 490 -4.03 -28.38 -26.29
CA ILE A 490 -2.91 -28.06 -25.42
C ILE A 490 -2.76 -26.54 -25.34
N ARG A 491 -2.71 -26.00 -24.14
CA ARG A 491 -2.40 -24.58 -23.92
C ARG A 491 -0.89 -24.43 -23.76
N LYS A 492 -0.22 -23.89 -24.79
CA LYS A 492 1.21 -23.57 -24.77
C LYS A 492 1.40 -22.11 -24.32
N ALA A 493 2.36 -21.85 -23.46
CA ALA A 493 2.81 -20.53 -23.06
C ALA A 493 4.31 -20.56 -22.79
N ILE A 494 4.90 -19.40 -22.69
CA ILE A 494 6.32 -19.21 -22.40
C ILE A 494 6.42 -18.31 -21.17
N THR A 495 7.40 -18.57 -20.31
CA THR A 495 7.81 -17.65 -19.25
C THR A 495 9.28 -17.35 -19.40
N ALA A 496 9.67 -16.10 -19.14
CA ALA A 496 11.07 -15.68 -19.11
C ALA A 496 11.27 -14.67 -17.98
N GLY A 497 12.37 -14.81 -17.24
CA GLY A 497 12.70 -13.92 -16.16
C GLY A 497 13.44 -12.67 -16.62
N VAL A 498 13.15 -11.54 -15.98
CA VAL A 498 13.88 -10.27 -16.15
C VAL A 498 14.16 -9.70 -14.77
N LYS A 499 15.35 -9.19 -14.54
CA LYS A 499 15.75 -8.52 -13.30
C LYS A 499 16.42 -7.18 -13.57
N THR A 500 16.49 -6.32 -12.56
CA THR A 500 17.25 -5.07 -12.62
C THR A 500 18.70 -5.38 -13.03
N LYS A 501 19.26 -4.58 -13.93
CA LYS A 501 20.65 -4.74 -14.41
C LYS A 501 21.64 -4.66 -13.24
N GLY A 502 22.52 -5.63 -13.17
CA GLY A 502 23.51 -5.73 -12.10
C GLY A 502 23.01 -6.32 -10.79
N ALA A 503 21.71 -6.64 -10.68
CA ALA A 503 21.19 -7.33 -9.50
C ALA A 503 21.82 -8.72 -9.35
N PRO A 504 22.48 -9.02 -8.20
CA PRO A 504 22.97 -10.37 -7.92
C PRO A 504 21.82 -11.36 -7.80
N MET A 505 21.96 -12.54 -8.40
CA MET A 505 21.01 -13.62 -8.22
C MET A 505 21.24 -14.29 -6.87
N ILE A 506 20.19 -14.53 -6.12
CA ILE A 506 20.27 -15.17 -4.79
C ILE A 506 19.23 -16.29 -4.67
N PHE A 507 19.49 -17.22 -3.77
CA PHE A 507 18.56 -18.27 -3.38
C PHE A 507 18.53 -18.38 -1.86
N TYR A 508 17.34 -18.53 -1.30
CA TYR A 508 17.14 -18.68 0.13
C TYR A 508 16.80 -20.13 0.49
N PHE A 509 17.46 -20.63 1.52
CA PHE A 509 17.22 -21.96 2.04
C PHE A 509 16.88 -21.91 3.53
N PHE A 510 15.73 -22.45 3.89
CA PHE A 510 15.29 -22.61 5.28
C PHE A 510 15.43 -24.07 5.69
N ASP A 511 16.28 -24.35 6.68
CA ASP A 511 16.47 -25.69 7.20
C ASP A 511 15.52 -25.96 8.37
N GLN A 512 14.37 -26.56 8.08
CA GLN A 512 13.35 -26.91 9.07
C GLN A 512 13.89 -27.83 10.19
N LYS A 513 14.97 -28.59 9.93
CA LYS A 513 15.54 -29.52 10.91
C LYS A 513 16.41 -28.82 11.96
N LYS A 514 16.91 -27.62 11.67
CA LYS A 514 17.74 -26.85 12.61
C LYS A 514 16.94 -26.21 13.75
N GLY A 515 15.61 -26.07 13.61
CA GLY A 515 14.75 -25.46 14.61
C GLY A 515 15.01 -23.96 14.86
N THR A 516 15.86 -23.32 14.04
CA THR A 516 16.15 -21.88 14.11
C THR A 516 15.24 -21.12 13.14
N ALA A 517 14.80 -19.92 13.53
CA ALA A 517 14.02 -19.04 12.64
C ALA A 517 14.95 -18.23 11.73
N GLU A 518 15.83 -18.91 10.98
CA GLU A 518 16.83 -18.29 10.11
C GLU A 518 16.82 -18.92 8.71
N VAL A 519 17.06 -18.09 7.70
CA VAL A 519 17.31 -18.54 6.32
C VAL A 519 18.76 -18.31 5.94
N GLU A 520 19.37 -19.29 5.31
CA GLU A 520 20.69 -19.15 4.69
C GLU A 520 20.53 -18.59 3.27
N THR A 521 21.33 -17.59 2.93
CA THR A 521 21.33 -16.93 1.62
C THR A 521 22.50 -17.44 0.80
N PHE A 522 22.26 -17.75 -0.48
CA PHE A 522 23.28 -18.20 -1.43
C PHE A 522 23.34 -17.26 -2.63
N ALA A 523 24.52 -16.75 -2.96
CA ALA A 523 24.74 -16.13 -4.26
C ALA A 523 24.69 -17.20 -5.35
N GLN A 524 24.03 -16.90 -6.47
CA GLN A 524 23.83 -17.82 -7.60
C GLN A 524 24.23 -17.17 -8.92
N GLU A 525 24.49 -17.99 -9.93
CA GLU A 525 24.65 -17.55 -11.31
C GLU A 525 23.27 -17.33 -11.96
N ASP A 526 23.23 -16.52 -13.03
CA ASP A 526 21.96 -16.14 -13.69
C ASP A 526 21.21 -17.34 -14.31
N ASP A 527 21.87 -18.45 -14.54
CA ASP A 527 21.30 -19.68 -15.08
C ASP A 527 20.96 -20.75 -14.04
N PHE A 528 21.02 -20.42 -12.72
CA PHE A 528 20.85 -21.44 -11.67
C PHE A 528 19.49 -22.14 -11.73
N LEU A 529 18.43 -21.46 -12.19
CA LEU A 529 17.08 -22.02 -12.27
C LEU A 529 16.96 -23.18 -13.27
N ILE A 530 17.83 -23.24 -14.28
CA ILE A 530 17.86 -24.35 -15.24
C ILE A 530 18.88 -25.45 -14.89
N ARG A 531 19.63 -25.29 -13.79
CA ARG A 531 20.68 -26.25 -13.36
C ARG A 531 20.20 -27.35 -12.43
N PHE A 532 18.93 -27.39 -12.04
CA PHE A 532 18.38 -28.46 -11.21
C PHE A 532 18.29 -29.77 -12.03
N ASP A 533 18.92 -30.86 -11.57
CA ASP A 533 18.82 -32.18 -12.19
C ASP A 533 17.45 -32.84 -11.87
N ASN A 534 17.01 -32.72 -10.65
CA ASN A 534 15.68 -33.12 -10.20
C ASN A 534 15.00 -31.96 -9.49
N PHE A 535 14.28 -31.15 -10.26
CA PHE A 535 13.66 -29.92 -9.77
C PHE A 535 12.87 -30.14 -8.47
N PHE A 536 11.96 -31.12 -8.45
CA PHE A 536 11.05 -31.35 -7.32
C PHE A 536 11.72 -31.88 -6.04
N GLU A 537 12.95 -32.36 -6.12
CA GLU A 537 13.72 -32.76 -4.95
C GLU A 537 14.76 -31.72 -4.56
N ASP A 538 15.46 -31.18 -5.56
CA ASP A 538 16.65 -30.35 -5.33
C ASP A 538 16.29 -28.98 -4.77
N ILE A 539 15.12 -28.42 -5.13
CA ILE A 539 14.64 -27.15 -4.58
C ILE A 539 14.41 -27.19 -3.05
N PHE A 540 14.21 -28.39 -2.48
CA PHE A 540 14.04 -28.57 -1.02
C PHE A 540 15.33 -28.97 -0.31
N LYS A 541 16.43 -29.09 -1.03
CA LYS A 541 17.76 -29.39 -0.47
C LYS A 541 18.59 -28.12 -0.36
N ARG A 542 19.53 -28.11 0.57
CA ARG A 542 20.52 -27.04 0.64
C ARG A 542 21.30 -27.00 -0.69
N PRO A 543 21.42 -25.84 -1.34
CA PRO A 543 22.08 -25.72 -2.62
C PRO A 543 23.51 -26.29 -2.61
N LYS A 544 23.84 -27.06 -3.63
CA LYS A 544 25.21 -27.58 -3.85
C LYS A 544 26.09 -26.56 -4.58
N THR A 545 25.46 -25.62 -5.31
CA THR A 545 26.10 -24.55 -6.07
C THR A 545 25.83 -23.19 -5.42
N GLY A 546 26.68 -22.22 -5.75
CA GLY A 546 26.60 -20.90 -5.19
C GLY A 546 27.37 -20.73 -3.88
N LYS A 547 27.75 -19.50 -3.57
CA LYS A 547 28.49 -19.15 -2.36
C LYS A 547 27.51 -18.75 -1.26
N SER A 548 27.61 -19.38 -0.08
CA SER A 548 26.86 -18.93 1.10
C SER A 548 27.27 -17.50 1.50
N LEU A 549 26.29 -16.64 1.68
CA LEU A 549 26.42 -15.26 2.15
C LEU A 549 26.10 -15.13 3.65
N GLY A 550 25.84 -16.26 4.33
CA GLY A 550 25.46 -16.31 5.73
C GLY A 550 23.95 -16.48 5.94
N SER A 551 23.54 -16.49 7.22
CA SER A 551 22.14 -16.62 7.64
C SER A 551 21.61 -15.31 8.17
N LYS A 552 20.30 -15.11 7.99
CA LYS A 552 19.56 -13.98 8.58
C LYS A 552 18.25 -14.46 9.21
N PRO A 553 17.75 -13.75 10.25
CA PRO A 553 16.46 -14.05 10.82
C PRO A 553 15.35 -13.98 9.76
N CYS A 554 14.45 -14.95 9.77
CA CYS A 554 13.30 -15.00 8.87
C CYS A 554 12.07 -15.44 9.63
N LYS A 555 11.02 -14.62 9.57
CA LYS A 555 9.71 -14.96 10.10
C LYS A 555 8.69 -14.68 9.00
N VAL A 556 8.14 -15.72 8.40
CA VAL A 556 6.99 -15.58 7.51
C VAL A 556 5.74 -15.45 8.37
N PRO A 557 5.02 -14.30 8.32
CA PRO A 557 3.77 -14.17 9.04
C PRO A 557 2.76 -15.19 8.52
N GLN A 558 2.08 -15.88 9.41
CA GLN A 558 0.93 -16.73 9.09
C GLN A 558 -0.31 -15.95 9.51
N LEU A 559 -1.19 -15.66 8.56
CA LEU A 559 -2.38 -14.87 8.81
C LEU A 559 -3.59 -15.80 8.93
N GLU A 560 -4.33 -15.69 10.02
CA GLU A 560 -5.64 -16.32 10.18
C GLU A 560 -6.63 -15.72 9.17
N ALA A 561 -7.67 -16.49 8.78
CA ALA A 561 -8.58 -16.14 7.70
C ALA A 561 -9.17 -14.72 7.79
N PRO A 562 -9.65 -14.19 8.95
CA PRO A 562 -10.17 -12.82 9.03
C PRO A 562 -9.10 -11.74 8.79
N ALA A 563 -7.88 -11.94 9.30
CA ALA A 563 -6.77 -11.01 9.11
C ALA A 563 -6.25 -11.06 7.67
N LEU A 564 -6.26 -12.25 7.06
CA LEU A 564 -5.91 -12.44 5.65
C LEU A 564 -6.93 -11.75 4.74
N GLU A 565 -8.24 -11.91 4.99
CA GLU A 565 -9.30 -11.24 4.22
C GLU A 565 -9.11 -9.72 4.26
N GLN A 566 -8.91 -9.13 5.44
CA GLN A 566 -8.67 -7.71 5.58
C GLN A 566 -7.41 -7.25 4.82
N THR A 567 -6.35 -8.07 4.85
CA THR A 567 -5.10 -7.79 4.11
C THR A 567 -5.35 -7.81 2.61
N VAL A 568 -6.09 -8.81 2.11
CA VAL A 568 -6.47 -8.93 0.69
C VAL A 568 -7.30 -7.74 0.23
N GLN A 569 -8.32 -7.35 1.00
CA GLN A 569 -9.14 -6.17 0.67
C GLN A 569 -8.29 -4.89 0.59
N SER A 570 -7.32 -4.73 1.49
CA SER A 570 -6.39 -3.61 1.45
C SER A 570 -5.50 -3.63 0.20
N MET A 571 -5.02 -4.82 -0.21
CA MET A 571 -4.23 -4.98 -1.45
C MET A 571 -5.05 -4.62 -2.69
N LEU A 572 -6.29 -5.12 -2.79
CA LEU A 572 -7.21 -4.85 -3.90
C LEU A 572 -7.59 -3.37 -3.99
N PHE A 573 -7.84 -2.73 -2.86
CA PHE A 573 -8.13 -1.31 -2.80
C PHE A 573 -6.94 -0.48 -3.35
N ARG A 574 -5.71 -0.76 -2.90
CA ARG A 574 -4.50 -0.10 -3.40
C ARG A 574 -4.29 -0.31 -4.90
N ALA A 575 -4.59 -1.50 -5.37
CA ALA A 575 -4.49 -1.84 -6.79
C ALA A 575 -5.62 -1.23 -7.66
N GLY A 576 -6.64 -0.59 -7.04
CA GLY A 576 -7.78 0.00 -7.74
C GLY A 576 -8.87 -1.00 -8.14
N TYR A 577 -8.93 -2.17 -7.48
CA TYR A 577 -9.90 -3.24 -7.74
C TYR A 577 -11.07 -3.27 -6.75
N ALA A 578 -11.03 -2.50 -5.68
CA ALA A 578 -12.14 -2.33 -4.73
C ALA A 578 -12.47 -0.84 -4.58
N SER A 579 -13.76 -0.51 -4.51
CA SER A 579 -14.27 0.86 -4.38
C SER A 579 -14.27 1.38 -2.95
N GLU A 580 -14.18 0.49 -1.96
CA GLU A 580 -14.22 0.83 -0.53
C GLU A 580 -13.11 0.08 0.22
N ALA A 581 -12.49 0.79 1.17
CA ALA A 581 -11.59 0.13 2.12
C ALA A 581 -12.41 -0.78 3.06
N PRO A 582 -11.90 -1.96 3.46
CA PRO A 582 -12.66 -2.90 4.26
C PRO A 582 -13.08 -2.31 5.62
N GLU A 583 -14.36 -2.49 5.99
CA GLU A 583 -14.82 -2.22 7.36
C GLU A 583 -14.17 -3.21 8.33
N GLU A 584 -13.78 -2.73 9.52
CA GLU A 584 -13.30 -3.61 10.60
C GLU A 584 -14.45 -4.49 11.07
N ALA A 585 -14.38 -5.79 10.81
CA ALA A 585 -15.29 -6.76 11.39
C ALA A 585 -15.16 -6.74 12.92
N ALA A 586 -16.26 -6.50 13.63
CA ALA A 586 -16.34 -6.65 15.07
C ALA A 586 -15.93 -8.09 15.45
N GLN A 587 -14.98 -8.24 16.36
CA GLN A 587 -14.56 -9.54 16.86
C GLN A 587 -15.71 -10.18 17.64
N GLU A 588 -16.44 -11.11 17.03
CA GLU A 588 -17.20 -12.11 17.78
C GLU A 588 -16.23 -13.13 18.37
N LYS A 589 -16.33 -13.36 19.68
CA LYS A 589 -15.56 -14.40 20.36
C LYS A 589 -15.93 -15.77 19.77
N PRO A 590 -14.98 -16.63 19.43
CA PRO A 590 -15.32 -17.94 18.88
C PRO A 590 -15.99 -18.80 19.94
N SER A 591 -17.16 -19.35 19.63
CA SER A 591 -17.80 -20.40 20.40
C SER A 591 -17.00 -21.71 20.17
N THR A 592 -16.53 -22.28 21.25
CA THR A 592 -15.86 -23.59 21.28
C THR A 592 -16.86 -24.69 20.99
N SER A 593 -16.90 -25.20 19.77
CA SER A 593 -17.24 -26.59 19.43
C SER A 593 -17.39 -26.75 17.91
N GLN A 594 -16.34 -27.27 17.25
CA GLN A 594 -16.40 -28.02 15.97
C GLN A 594 -15.01 -28.18 15.31
N ALA A 595 -13.94 -28.25 16.10
CA ALA A 595 -12.55 -28.22 15.61
C ALA A 595 -11.89 -29.61 15.44
N SER A 596 -12.61 -30.72 15.36
CA SER A 596 -11.96 -32.04 15.45
C SER A 596 -11.97 -32.92 14.19
N GLU A 597 -12.66 -32.57 13.11
CA GLU A 597 -12.69 -33.43 11.90
C GLU A 597 -12.03 -32.84 10.64
N GLU A 598 -11.76 -31.53 10.58
CA GLU A 598 -11.14 -30.90 9.40
C GLU A 598 -9.59 -30.90 9.41
N ARG A 599 -8.94 -31.23 10.53
CA ARG A 599 -7.47 -31.25 10.60
C ARG A 599 -6.78 -32.31 9.74
N SER A 600 -7.44 -33.40 9.37
CA SER A 600 -6.80 -34.50 8.63
C SER A 600 -6.55 -34.20 7.15
N PHE A 601 -7.30 -33.29 6.53
CA PHE A 601 -7.13 -32.92 5.14
C PHE A 601 -5.93 -32.00 4.92
N TRP A 602 -5.66 -31.09 5.86
CA TRP A 602 -4.66 -30.01 5.71
C TRP A 602 -3.26 -30.37 6.22
N GLU A 603 -3.10 -31.36 7.09
CA GLU A 603 -1.78 -31.94 7.42
C GLU A 603 -1.10 -32.58 6.20
N THR A 604 -1.87 -32.87 5.15
CA THR A 604 -1.40 -33.45 3.90
C THR A 604 -0.85 -32.40 2.91
N TYR A 605 -1.15 -31.10 3.08
CA TYR A 605 -0.85 -30.03 2.12
C TYR A 605 0.15 -28.98 2.58
N THR A 606 1.31 -29.40 3.05
CA THR A 606 2.48 -28.51 3.11
C THR A 606 3.02 -28.21 1.70
N PRO A 607 3.75 -27.10 1.44
CA PRO A 607 4.38 -26.81 0.14
C PRO A 607 5.15 -28.02 -0.42
N ARG A 608 5.81 -28.78 0.45
CA ARG A 608 6.49 -30.03 0.13
C ARG A 608 5.54 -31.14 -0.30
N ASN A 609 4.36 -31.21 0.28
CA ASN A 609 3.35 -32.24 -0.04
C ASN A 609 2.54 -31.86 -1.29
N ILE A 610 2.24 -30.59 -1.51
CA ILE A 610 1.62 -30.07 -2.75
C ILE A 610 2.55 -30.36 -3.95
N MET A 611 3.83 -30.05 -3.83
CA MET A 611 4.80 -30.35 -4.89
C MET A 611 5.07 -31.85 -5.04
N LYS A 612 5.04 -32.63 -3.96
CA LYS A 612 5.10 -34.11 -4.03
C LYS A 612 3.84 -34.69 -4.68
N GLU A 613 2.67 -34.12 -4.44
CA GLU A 613 1.41 -34.56 -5.08
C GLU A 613 1.43 -34.25 -6.58
N VAL A 614 1.95 -33.08 -6.98
CA VAL A 614 2.21 -32.75 -8.39
C VAL A 614 3.21 -33.75 -9.00
N HIS A 615 4.29 -34.07 -8.29
CA HIS A 615 5.27 -35.08 -8.72
C HIS A 615 4.63 -36.48 -8.78
N TYR A 616 3.86 -36.88 -7.75
CA TYR A 616 3.15 -38.16 -7.72
C TYR A 616 2.15 -38.30 -8.86
N ARG A 617 1.38 -37.25 -9.16
CA ARG A 617 0.41 -37.24 -10.25
C ARG A 617 1.05 -37.24 -11.64
N LEU A 618 2.25 -36.63 -11.80
CA LEU A 618 2.96 -36.54 -13.07
C LEU A 618 3.84 -37.78 -13.39
N PHE A 619 4.32 -38.54 -12.39
CA PHE A 619 5.38 -39.53 -12.57
C PHE A 619 5.07 -40.94 -12.00
N LYS A 620 3.92 -41.20 -11.39
CA LYS A 620 3.57 -42.52 -10.88
C LYS A 620 2.60 -43.26 -11.78
N LYS A 621 2.96 -43.49 -13.03
CA LYS A 621 2.61 -44.63 -13.86
C LYS A 621 3.80 -44.98 -14.73
N ARG A 622 4.74 -45.67 -14.15
CA ARG A 622 5.63 -46.62 -14.81
C ARG A 622 5.64 -47.92 -14.01
#